data_a3c6dc0ed90e1d117faf264e1513ed5b
#
_entry.id   a3c6dc0ed90e1d117faf264e1513ed5b
#
_cell.length_a   1.000
_cell.length_b   1.000
_cell.length_c   1.000
_cell.angle_alpha   90.00
_cell.angle_beta   90.00
_cell.angle_gamma   90.00
#
_symmetry.space_group_name_H-M   'P 1'
#
loop_
_entity.id
_entity.type
_entity.pdbx_description
1 polymer ?
#
loop_
_entity_poly.entity_id
_entity_poly.type
_entity_poly.pdbx_seq_one_letter_code
_entity_poly.pdbx_strand_id
1 'polypeptide(L)'
;MPLRGIFFDAGNTLVVEEPGKHLWEMAITPIPDALAVLAALKPHYRLGVISNTVGSGDAELVEALEKAGIRPFIDALVTSRDFGVAKPDPAIYAEGARRLGVPLDATLMVGDRLDTDVAGALRAGIPAVWLRHAGATPIPGIAATHVIDRLAELPAWLDATYRTKGTA
;
A
#
# COMPACT_ATOMS: atom_id res chain seq x y z
N MET A 1 -13.42 -6.01 -13.41
CA MET A 1 -12.14 -6.38 -14.06
C MET A 1 -11.29 -7.21 -13.09
N PRO A 2 -10.42 -8.09 -13.58
CA PRO A 2 -9.51 -8.84 -12.70
C PRO A 2 -8.53 -7.88 -12.03
N LEU A 3 -8.22 -8.13 -10.76
CA LEU A 3 -7.20 -7.39 -10.03
C LEU A 3 -5.82 -7.61 -10.67
N ARG A 4 -5.07 -6.54 -10.92
CA ARG A 4 -3.77 -6.56 -11.60
C ARG A 4 -2.67 -5.88 -10.81
N GLY A 5 -3.03 -4.92 -9.96
CA GLY A 5 -2.09 -4.13 -9.17
C GLY A 5 -2.50 -4.01 -7.71
N ILE A 6 -1.51 -3.98 -6.83
CA ILE A 6 -1.72 -3.76 -5.40
C ILE A 6 -0.82 -2.61 -4.97
N PHE A 7 -1.42 -1.59 -4.38
CA PHE A 7 -0.70 -0.52 -3.71
C PHE A 7 -0.59 -0.78 -2.22
N PHE A 8 0.55 -0.47 -1.68
CA PHE A 8 0.80 -0.45 -0.24
C PHE A 8 1.14 0.96 0.20
N ASP A 9 0.69 1.35 1.39
CA ASP A 9 1.33 2.41 2.13
C ASP A 9 2.72 1.95 2.60
N ALA A 10 3.61 2.88 2.94
CA ALA A 10 4.95 2.55 3.40
C ALA A 10 5.01 2.41 4.93
N GLY A 11 4.83 3.51 5.67
CA GLY A 11 4.97 3.55 7.13
C GLY A 11 3.92 2.70 7.84
N ASN A 12 4.33 1.86 8.77
CA ASN A 12 3.48 0.93 9.53
C ASN A 12 2.64 -0.05 8.67
N THR A 13 2.90 -0.11 7.37
CA THR A 13 2.32 -1.09 6.44
C THR A 13 3.38 -2.03 5.89
N LEU A 14 4.48 -1.50 5.37
CA LEU A 14 5.62 -2.29 4.87
C LEU A 14 6.87 -2.13 5.75
N VAL A 15 7.09 -0.94 6.31
CA VAL A 15 8.22 -0.63 7.20
C VAL A 15 7.73 -0.04 8.51
N VAL A 16 8.45 -0.28 9.58
CA VAL A 16 8.14 0.32 10.89
C VAL A 16 8.42 1.81 10.81
N GLU A 17 7.43 2.63 11.16
CA GLU A 17 7.59 4.08 11.26
C GLU A 17 8.04 4.48 12.66
N GLU A 18 9.08 5.31 12.74
CA GLU A 18 9.53 5.92 13.98
C GLU A 18 8.97 7.36 14.06
N PRO A 19 8.01 7.63 14.96
CA PRO A 19 7.39 8.96 15.06
C PRO A 19 8.42 10.07 15.27
N GLY A 20 8.27 11.16 14.52
CA GLY A 20 9.12 12.35 14.64
C GLY A 20 10.47 12.24 13.94
N LYS A 21 10.77 11.15 13.26
CA LYS A 21 11.98 10.98 12.45
C LYS A 21 11.69 11.04 10.97
N HIS A 22 12.61 11.56 10.18
CA HIS A 22 12.58 11.45 8.73
C HIS A 22 13.11 10.08 8.29
N LEU A 23 12.77 9.65 7.06
CA LEU A 23 13.19 8.35 6.52
C LEU A 23 14.71 8.10 6.62
N TRP A 24 15.53 9.15 6.43
CA TRP A 24 16.98 9.01 6.50
C TRP A 24 17.53 8.90 7.94
N GLU A 25 16.73 9.23 8.96
CA GLU A 25 17.10 9.15 10.37
C GLU A 25 16.64 7.83 11.02
N MET A 26 15.83 7.05 10.31
CA MET A 26 15.21 5.85 10.84
C MET A 26 16.11 4.63 10.62
N ALA A 27 16.04 3.69 11.57
CA ALA A 27 16.47 2.32 11.34
C ALA A 27 15.37 1.61 10.54
N ILE A 28 15.53 1.51 9.22
CA ILE A 28 14.49 0.96 8.35
C ILE A 28 14.35 -0.56 8.58
N THR A 29 13.26 -0.94 9.23
CA THR A 29 12.93 -2.33 9.55
C THR A 29 11.62 -2.70 8.85
N PRO A 30 11.56 -3.80 8.09
CA PRO A 30 10.30 -4.25 7.50
C PRO A 30 9.31 -4.67 8.59
N ILE A 31 8.03 -4.45 8.34
CA ILE A 31 6.93 -5.01 9.16
C ILE A 31 7.03 -6.55 9.10
N PRO A 32 6.72 -7.26 10.19
CA PRO A 32 6.66 -8.72 10.19
C PRO A 32 5.82 -9.24 9.01
N ASP A 33 6.28 -10.29 8.37
CA ASP A 33 5.70 -10.93 7.19
C ASP A 33 5.77 -10.11 5.88
N ALA A 34 6.18 -8.83 5.88
CA ALA A 34 6.15 -7.98 4.67
C ALA A 34 6.91 -8.61 3.49
N LEU A 35 8.15 -9.05 3.72
CA LEU A 35 8.97 -9.64 2.65
C LEU A 35 8.35 -10.93 2.10
N ALA A 36 7.84 -11.81 2.96
CA ALA A 36 7.21 -13.06 2.57
C ALA A 36 5.92 -12.81 1.77
N VAL A 37 5.11 -11.85 2.20
CA VAL A 37 3.86 -11.47 1.53
C VAL A 37 4.15 -10.86 0.15
N LEU A 38 5.09 -9.93 0.06
CA LEU A 38 5.47 -9.32 -1.23
C LEU A 38 6.02 -10.36 -2.20
N ALA A 39 6.86 -11.29 -1.72
CA ALA A 39 7.38 -12.40 -2.53
C ALA A 39 6.25 -13.32 -3.05
N ALA A 40 5.24 -13.60 -2.22
CA ALA A 40 4.10 -14.41 -2.62
C ALA A 40 3.18 -13.71 -3.63
N LEU A 41 3.03 -12.39 -3.53
CA LEU A 41 2.15 -11.60 -4.41
C LEU A 41 2.80 -11.23 -5.75
N LYS A 42 4.10 -11.03 -5.77
CA LYS A 42 4.86 -10.55 -6.94
C LYS A 42 4.66 -11.36 -8.23
N PRO A 43 4.55 -12.69 -8.21
CA PRO A 43 4.29 -13.47 -9.42
C PRO A 43 2.91 -13.22 -10.06
N HIS A 44 1.97 -12.66 -9.31
CA HIS A 44 0.57 -12.55 -9.70
C HIS A 44 0.10 -11.12 -9.94
N TYR A 45 0.76 -10.15 -9.31
CA TYR A 45 0.35 -8.74 -9.30
C TYR A 45 1.53 -7.81 -9.54
N ARG A 46 1.25 -6.67 -10.15
CA ARG A 46 2.15 -5.52 -10.09
C ARG A 46 2.03 -4.89 -8.70
N LEU A 47 3.16 -4.60 -8.08
CA LEU A 47 3.19 -4.05 -6.72
C LEU A 47 3.72 -2.62 -6.72
N GLY A 48 2.97 -1.72 -6.10
CA GLY A 48 3.32 -0.32 -5.99
C GLY A 48 3.28 0.19 -4.56
N VAL A 49 3.91 1.33 -4.32
CA VAL A 49 3.87 2.04 -3.03
C VAL A 49 3.33 3.45 -3.25
N ILE A 50 2.36 3.87 -2.42
CA ILE A 50 1.86 5.24 -2.37
C ILE A 50 2.03 5.75 -0.94
N SER A 51 2.92 6.73 -0.75
CA SER A 51 3.29 7.22 0.59
C SER A 51 3.07 8.72 0.74
N ASN A 52 2.41 9.12 1.82
CA ASN A 52 2.42 10.50 2.26
C ASN A 52 3.74 10.76 3.00
N THR A 53 4.53 11.70 2.50
CA THR A 53 5.83 12.00 3.05
C THR A 53 5.98 13.49 3.33
N VAL A 54 6.74 13.83 4.37
CA VAL A 54 7.14 15.19 4.68
C VAL A 54 8.67 15.26 4.54
N GLY A 55 9.14 16.06 3.58
CA GLY A 55 10.57 16.25 3.37
C GLY A 55 11.29 15.15 2.58
N SER A 56 10.70 13.96 2.42
CA SER A 56 11.27 12.83 1.63
C SER A 56 10.53 12.67 0.32
N GLY A 57 11.25 12.52 -0.78
CA GLY A 57 10.69 12.26 -2.10
C GLY A 57 10.80 10.80 -2.54
N ASP A 58 10.58 10.56 -3.82
CA ASP A 58 10.64 9.23 -4.42
C ASP A 58 12.03 8.59 -4.24
N ALA A 59 13.11 9.36 -4.36
CA ALA A 59 14.48 8.86 -4.24
C ALA A 59 14.79 8.36 -2.82
N GLU A 60 14.40 9.12 -1.79
CA GLU A 60 14.60 8.74 -0.39
C GLU A 60 13.73 7.53 -0.01
N LEU A 61 12.52 7.43 -0.58
CA LEU A 61 11.68 6.25 -0.38
C LEU A 61 12.29 5.01 -1.05
N VAL A 62 12.86 5.13 -2.25
CA VAL A 62 13.61 4.03 -2.90
C VAL A 62 14.71 3.53 -1.99
N GLU A 63 15.55 4.44 -1.47
CA GLU A 63 16.65 4.08 -0.56
C GLU A 63 16.15 3.37 0.72
N ALA A 64 15.08 3.86 1.31
CA ALA A 64 14.48 3.23 2.48
C ALA A 64 13.98 1.80 2.18
N LEU A 65 13.30 1.60 1.05
CA LEU A 65 12.82 0.29 0.62
C LEU A 65 13.98 -0.65 0.25
N GLU A 66 15.09 -0.15 -0.27
CA GLU A 66 16.32 -0.93 -0.50
C GLU A 66 16.92 -1.43 0.81
N LYS A 67 17.07 -0.54 1.81
CA LYS A 67 17.56 -0.91 3.15
C LYS A 67 16.68 -1.96 3.82
N ALA A 68 15.36 -1.92 3.60
CA ALA A 68 14.41 -2.92 4.09
C ALA A 68 14.39 -4.23 3.29
N GLY A 69 15.09 -4.32 2.15
CA GLY A 69 15.02 -5.48 1.24
C GLY A 69 13.69 -5.57 0.47
N ILE A 70 12.88 -4.53 0.47
CA ILE A 70 11.54 -4.48 -0.14
C ILE A 70 11.61 -4.05 -1.60
N ARG A 71 12.57 -3.18 -1.95
CA ARG A 71 12.66 -2.56 -3.29
C ARG A 71 12.57 -3.55 -4.47
N PRO A 72 13.17 -4.76 -4.43
CA PRO A 72 13.09 -5.72 -5.54
C PRO A 72 11.67 -6.17 -5.90
N PHE A 73 10.72 -6.06 -4.97
CA PHE A 73 9.33 -6.44 -5.20
C PHE A 73 8.47 -5.31 -5.80
N ILE A 74 8.94 -4.05 -5.74
CA ILE A 74 8.15 -2.87 -6.07
C ILE A 74 8.39 -2.45 -7.52
N ASP A 75 7.30 -2.38 -8.32
CA ASP A 75 7.34 -1.97 -9.73
C ASP A 75 7.27 -0.45 -9.89
N ALA A 76 6.53 0.23 -9.00
CA ALA A 76 6.38 1.69 -9.05
C ALA A 76 6.15 2.26 -7.65
N LEU A 77 6.47 3.52 -7.45
CA LEU A 77 6.15 4.24 -6.21
C LEU A 77 5.81 5.70 -6.50
N VAL A 78 5.05 6.30 -5.59
CA VAL A 78 4.66 7.71 -5.60
C VAL A 78 4.76 8.25 -4.18
N THR A 79 5.48 9.35 -4.00
CA THR A 79 5.44 10.13 -2.76
C THR A 79 4.59 11.39 -2.95
N SER A 80 3.88 11.80 -1.91
CA SER A 80 3.09 13.03 -1.94
C SER A 80 3.97 14.27 -2.13
N ARG A 81 5.21 14.25 -1.63
CA ARG A 81 6.16 15.35 -1.80
C ARG A 81 6.47 15.60 -3.27
N ASP A 82 6.87 14.58 -4.03
CA ASP A 82 7.30 14.77 -5.42
C ASP A 82 6.13 14.91 -6.38
N PHE A 83 5.00 14.23 -6.10
CA PHE A 83 3.79 14.39 -6.91
C PHE A 83 3.04 15.69 -6.61
N GLY A 84 3.19 16.25 -5.40
CA GLY A 84 2.52 17.49 -5.00
C GLY A 84 1.09 17.33 -4.47
N VAL A 85 0.57 16.08 -4.39
CA VAL A 85 -0.76 15.76 -3.88
C VAL A 85 -0.66 14.56 -2.95
N ALA A 86 -1.34 14.62 -1.81
CA ALA A 86 -1.30 13.58 -0.77
C ALA A 86 -2.60 12.76 -0.71
N LYS A 87 -2.52 11.53 -0.20
CA LYS A 87 -3.70 10.79 0.25
C LYS A 87 -4.44 11.61 1.33
N PRO A 88 -5.74 11.71 1.33
CA PRO A 88 -6.74 10.89 0.61
C PRO A 88 -7.23 11.46 -0.73
N ASP A 89 -6.52 12.34 -1.40
CA ASP A 89 -6.91 12.84 -2.72
C ASP A 89 -6.83 11.72 -3.76
N PRO A 90 -7.90 11.48 -4.57
CA PRO A 90 -7.91 10.44 -5.60
C PRO A 90 -6.80 10.56 -6.64
N ALA A 91 -6.28 11.75 -6.88
CA ALA A 91 -5.26 12.00 -7.91
C ALA A 91 -3.97 11.20 -7.69
N ILE A 92 -3.56 10.99 -6.42
CA ILE A 92 -2.32 10.24 -6.13
C ILE A 92 -2.46 8.74 -6.46
N TYR A 93 -3.67 8.17 -6.32
CA TYR A 93 -3.95 6.77 -6.71
C TYR A 93 -3.97 6.61 -8.22
N ALA A 94 -4.55 7.58 -8.94
CA ALA A 94 -4.52 7.61 -10.41
C ALA A 94 -3.08 7.70 -10.94
N GLU A 95 -2.24 8.55 -10.33
CA GLU A 95 -0.81 8.64 -10.67
C GLU A 95 -0.08 7.32 -10.35
N GLY A 96 -0.38 6.70 -9.22
CA GLY A 96 0.15 5.37 -8.88
C GLY A 96 -0.17 4.34 -9.96
N ALA A 97 -1.42 4.25 -10.38
CA ALA A 97 -1.87 3.32 -11.43
C ALA A 97 -1.18 3.60 -12.78
N ARG A 98 -1.05 4.87 -13.15
CA ARG A 98 -0.32 5.30 -14.36
C ARG A 98 1.15 4.85 -14.32
N ARG A 99 1.86 5.06 -13.20
CA ARG A 99 3.25 4.62 -13.03
C ARG A 99 3.38 3.10 -12.99
N LEU A 100 2.40 2.42 -12.40
CA LEU A 100 2.36 0.96 -12.32
C LEU A 100 2.03 0.30 -13.68
N GLY A 101 1.49 1.06 -14.62
CA GLY A 101 1.10 0.58 -15.95
C GLY A 101 -0.14 -0.33 -15.92
N VAL A 102 -1.07 -0.08 -15.00
CA VAL A 102 -2.34 -0.83 -14.88
C VAL A 102 -3.52 0.14 -14.81
N PRO A 103 -4.72 -0.26 -15.25
CA PRO A 103 -5.92 0.55 -15.04
C PRO A 103 -6.20 0.75 -13.55
N LEU A 104 -6.66 1.94 -13.16
CA LEU A 104 -6.96 2.26 -11.77
C LEU A 104 -7.98 1.30 -11.16
N ASP A 105 -9.06 1.00 -11.88
CA ASP A 105 -10.14 0.08 -11.47
C ASP A 105 -9.71 -1.39 -11.37
N ALA A 106 -8.49 -1.72 -11.83
CA ALA A 106 -7.85 -3.03 -11.65
C ALA A 106 -6.82 -3.02 -10.48
N THR A 107 -6.89 -2.04 -9.59
CA THR A 107 -5.98 -1.91 -8.45
C THR A 107 -6.70 -2.01 -7.11
N LEU A 108 -5.92 -2.20 -6.05
CA LEU A 108 -6.36 -2.28 -4.66
C LEU A 108 -5.33 -1.57 -3.77
N MET A 109 -5.78 -0.91 -2.71
CA MET A 109 -4.91 -0.28 -1.71
C MET A 109 -4.88 -1.08 -0.42
N VAL A 110 -3.69 -1.25 0.15
CA VAL A 110 -3.45 -1.82 1.49
C VAL A 110 -2.75 -0.76 2.32
N GLY A 111 -3.32 -0.39 3.47
CA GLY A 111 -2.71 0.59 4.36
C GLY A 111 -3.25 0.51 5.77
N ASP A 112 -2.58 1.18 6.70
CA ASP A 112 -2.92 1.16 8.12
C ASP A 112 -3.82 2.32 8.56
N ARG A 113 -3.96 3.37 7.72
CA ARG A 113 -4.72 4.57 8.06
C ARG A 113 -6.08 4.61 7.36
N LEU A 114 -7.15 4.63 8.17
CA LEU A 114 -8.52 4.74 7.65
C LEU A 114 -8.80 6.06 6.95
N ASP A 115 -8.29 7.17 7.49
CA ASP A 115 -8.56 8.53 7.00
C ASP A 115 -7.85 8.85 5.68
N THR A 116 -6.69 8.28 5.42
CA THR A 116 -5.90 8.52 4.21
C THR A 116 -5.94 7.33 3.25
N ASP A 117 -5.48 6.16 3.66
CA ASP A 117 -5.35 5.00 2.77
C ASP A 117 -6.70 4.45 2.33
N VAL A 118 -7.55 4.14 3.31
CA VAL A 118 -8.86 3.51 3.03
C VAL A 118 -9.82 4.53 2.42
N ALA A 119 -10.01 5.68 3.07
CA ALA A 119 -10.93 6.70 2.57
C ALA A 119 -10.52 7.23 1.19
N GLY A 120 -9.21 7.42 0.96
CA GLY A 120 -8.69 7.89 -0.32
C GLY A 120 -8.89 6.87 -1.44
N ALA A 121 -8.59 5.59 -1.19
CA ALA A 121 -8.81 4.52 -2.15
C ALA A 121 -10.28 4.37 -2.53
N LEU A 122 -11.19 4.38 -1.53
CA LEU A 122 -12.63 4.32 -1.79
C LEU A 122 -13.13 5.52 -2.60
N ARG A 123 -12.61 6.73 -2.33
CA ARG A 123 -12.91 7.93 -3.14
C ARG A 123 -12.38 7.82 -4.56
N ALA A 124 -11.25 7.14 -4.76
CA ALA A 124 -10.70 6.86 -6.07
C ALA A 124 -11.44 5.72 -6.81
N GLY A 125 -12.44 5.11 -6.18
CA GLY A 125 -13.23 4.03 -6.76
C GLY A 125 -12.56 2.67 -6.74
N ILE A 126 -11.53 2.48 -5.91
CA ILE A 126 -10.81 1.20 -5.79
C ILE A 126 -11.03 0.57 -4.40
N PRO A 127 -11.03 -0.77 -4.30
CA PRO A 127 -11.12 -1.46 -3.03
C PRO A 127 -9.92 -1.15 -2.11
N ALA A 128 -10.17 -1.19 -0.80
CA ALA A 128 -9.17 -0.93 0.21
C ALA A 128 -9.17 -2.00 1.30
N VAL A 129 -7.98 -2.46 1.65
CA VAL A 129 -7.74 -3.35 2.80
C VAL A 129 -7.12 -2.54 3.92
N TRP A 130 -7.73 -2.59 5.08
CA TRP A 130 -7.21 -1.95 6.27
C TRP A 130 -6.35 -2.92 7.06
N LEU A 131 -5.06 -2.61 7.19
CA LEU A 131 -4.16 -3.28 8.13
C LEU A 131 -4.35 -2.66 9.51
N ARG A 132 -5.15 -3.32 10.33
CA ARG A 132 -5.54 -2.82 11.65
C ARG A 132 -4.51 -3.19 12.70
N HIS A 133 -3.77 -2.21 13.19
CA HIS A 133 -2.86 -2.41 14.33
C HIS A 133 -3.59 -2.44 15.66
N ALA A 134 -2.96 -3.04 16.66
CA ALA A 134 -3.49 -3.09 18.02
C ALA A 134 -3.78 -1.67 18.54
N GLY A 135 -4.97 -1.48 19.10
CA GLY A 135 -5.42 -0.17 19.61
C GLY A 135 -5.98 0.79 18.55
N ALA A 136 -5.93 0.44 17.26
CA ALA A 136 -6.56 1.23 16.21
C ALA A 136 -8.08 1.19 16.35
N THR A 137 -8.71 2.36 16.23
CA THR A 137 -10.17 2.50 16.36
C THR A 137 -10.81 2.77 15.00
N PRO A 138 -11.97 2.15 14.71
CA PRO A 138 -12.75 2.50 13.52
C PRO A 138 -13.14 3.98 13.50
N ILE A 139 -13.16 4.56 12.29
CA ILE A 139 -13.66 5.92 12.07
C ILE A 139 -15.08 5.81 11.51
N PRO A 140 -16.09 6.42 12.16
CA PRO A 140 -17.46 6.41 11.67
C PRO A 140 -17.56 6.88 10.21
N GLY A 141 -18.30 6.14 9.38
CA GLY A 141 -18.48 6.47 7.97
C GLY A 141 -17.38 5.99 7.03
N ILE A 142 -16.31 5.39 7.53
CA ILE A 142 -15.26 4.77 6.72
C ILE A 142 -15.26 3.26 6.94
N ALA A 143 -15.65 2.49 5.91
CA ALA A 143 -15.66 1.04 5.95
C ALA A 143 -14.72 0.49 4.87
N ALA A 144 -13.63 -0.16 5.30
CA ALA A 144 -12.72 -0.84 4.39
C ALA A 144 -13.43 -2.00 3.66
N THR A 145 -12.98 -2.33 2.46
CA THR A 145 -13.46 -3.51 1.72
C THR A 145 -13.15 -4.80 2.48
N HIS A 146 -12.01 -4.83 3.16
CA HIS A 146 -11.59 -5.91 4.02
C HIS A 146 -10.67 -5.40 5.14
N VAL A 147 -10.62 -6.13 6.25
CA VAL A 147 -9.76 -5.82 7.40
C VAL A 147 -8.87 -7.01 7.67
N ILE A 148 -7.59 -6.76 7.84
CA ILE A 148 -6.59 -7.74 8.29
C ILE A 148 -5.87 -7.20 9.51
N ASP A 149 -5.49 -8.07 10.43
CA ASP A 149 -4.68 -7.70 11.61
C ASP A 149 -3.18 -7.98 11.39
N ARG A 150 -2.86 -8.78 10.36
CA ARG A 150 -1.49 -9.09 9.94
C ARG A 150 -1.39 -9.16 8.42
N LEU A 151 -0.27 -8.69 7.85
CA LEU A 151 -0.03 -8.80 6.41
C LEU A 151 -0.11 -10.22 5.87
N ALA A 152 0.28 -11.22 6.67
CA ALA A 152 0.21 -12.64 6.30
C ALA A 152 -1.20 -13.14 5.91
N GLU A 153 -2.26 -12.42 6.31
CA GLU A 153 -3.63 -12.77 5.95
C GLU A 153 -4.01 -12.35 4.53
N LEU A 154 -3.28 -11.37 3.97
CA LEU A 154 -3.61 -10.76 2.67
C LEU A 154 -3.61 -11.76 1.50
N PRO A 155 -2.60 -12.63 1.30
CA PRO A 155 -2.57 -13.53 0.16
C PRO A 155 -3.77 -14.48 0.09
N ALA A 156 -4.13 -15.10 1.21
CA ALA A 156 -5.27 -16.02 1.28
C ALA A 156 -6.60 -15.33 0.95
N TRP A 157 -6.81 -14.12 1.45
CA TRP A 157 -8.00 -13.34 1.12
C TRP A 157 -8.04 -12.94 -0.36
N LEU A 158 -6.92 -12.52 -0.94
CA LEU A 158 -6.83 -12.19 -2.37
C LEU A 158 -7.14 -13.39 -3.25
N ASP A 159 -6.60 -14.56 -2.92
CA ASP A 159 -6.86 -15.80 -3.65
C ASP A 159 -8.36 -16.17 -3.61
N ALA A 160 -8.97 -16.12 -2.45
CA ALA A 160 -10.39 -16.42 -2.29
C ALA A 160 -11.30 -15.41 -3.01
N THR A 161 -10.89 -14.14 -3.10
CA THR A 161 -11.73 -13.05 -3.61
C THR A 161 -11.57 -12.84 -5.11
N TYR A 162 -10.34 -12.92 -5.63
CA TYR A 162 -10.00 -12.49 -7.00
C TYR A 162 -9.52 -13.63 -7.90
N ARG A 163 -8.89 -14.69 -7.36
CA ARG A 163 -8.32 -15.77 -8.17
C ARG A 163 -9.28 -16.93 -8.39
N THR A 164 -10.12 -17.27 -7.41
CA THR A 164 -11.09 -18.35 -7.53
C THR A 164 -12.27 -18.04 -8.46
N LYS A 165 -12.48 -16.76 -8.80
CA LYS A 165 -13.56 -16.33 -9.72
C LYS A 165 -13.19 -16.40 -11.20
N GLY A 166 -11.99 -16.85 -11.55
CA GLY A 166 -11.48 -16.92 -12.93
C GLY A 166 -11.53 -18.30 -13.59
N THR A 167 -12.05 -19.31 -12.91
CA THR A 167 -12.22 -20.68 -13.46
C THR A 167 -13.70 -21.04 -13.56
N ALA A 168 -14.39 -20.46 -14.53
CA ALA A 168 -15.66 -20.96 -15.04
C ALA A 168 -15.74 -20.67 -16.55
#